data_1653cf0a3a2db1ed0c4b4bbc7c565b7b
#
_entry.id   1653cf0a3a2db1ed0c4b4bbc7c565b7b
#
_cell.length_a   1.000
_cell.length_b   1.000
_cell.length_c   1.000
_cell.angle_alpha   90.00
_cell.angle_beta   90.00
_cell.angle_gamma   90.00
#
_symmetry.space_group_name_H-M   'P 1'
#
loop_
_entity.id
_entity.type
_entity.pdbx_description
1 polymer ?
#
loop_
_entity_poly.entity_id
_entity_poly.type
_entity_poly.pdbx_seq_one_letter_code
_entity_poly.pdbx_strand_id
1 'polypeptide(L)'
;MSYTSGKFAAQAKQVAADDKAGRPENTILAYRRKMAEFLDFSRYAFPSEVDGIPSTTVTEEKFFGFLWYQSRRHQQPRGRPGQCKPVEEQFSKDDYESVISNTDWISDKPIGYSVLNQYRSAILDLHAQQRDGGCNNIPKEVLMSGHVKRLLKTVKMRKTQIAKSNFDEKLTSEFTPYTAAQDIPRLEDFFFQKNSLSSIYSVASLRDRYCLLMTTNGILRGESLFKCELSDLCSLLHKDKNSLEDILIHVMRIATGKTNGLKTLYGRCIRHRNVNECAIGALGFYLMARFMQSGEAESFDFTSNKAWFNIKLLTDSRGFDNTISVTDQAYASNMKNACRHLGIISKHFVHFGRSAGSVKAELDELDGYNINDLGNWNVDTRRDVYSAKLPMKAMRVMAGHPDEKGSVFCHKITSNLQ
;
A
#
# COMPACT_ATOMS: atom_id res chain seq x y z
N MET A 1 1.46 -38.27 -6.33
CA MET A 1 2.43 -38.73 -7.29
C MET A 1 3.63 -37.80 -7.22
N SER A 2 4.79 -38.26 -6.71
CA SER A 2 6.00 -37.43 -6.65
C SER A 2 6.63 -37.34 -8.03
N TYR A 3 6.73 -36.14 -8.58
CA TYR A 3 7.48 -35.86 -9.82
C TYR A 3 8.99 -35.93 -9.57
N THR A 4 9.48 -37.04 -9.07
CA THR A 4 10.91 -37.29 -8.83
C THR A 4 11.49 -38.31 -9.82
N SER A 5 11.30 -38.08 -11.09
CA SER A 5 12.29 -38.60 -12.01
C SER A 5 13.36 -37.51 -12.17
N GLY A 6 14.62 -37.78 -11.83
CA GLY A 6 15.75 -36.82 -11.88
C GLY A 6 15.92 -36.11 -13.23
N LYS A 7 15.16 -36.50 -14.23
CA LYS A 7 15.11 -35.98 -15.58
C LYS A 7 14.58 -34.54 -15.67
N PHE A 8 13.70 -34.08 -14.74
CA PHE A 8 13.11 -32.75 -14.72
C PHE A 8 13.50 -31.92 -13.50
N ALA A 9 14.37 -32.40 -12.63
CA ALA A 9 14.79 -31.71 -11.42
C ALA A 9 15.50 -30.38 -11.70
N ALA A 10 16.31 -30.31 -12.74
CA ALA A 10 17.01 -29.11 -13.18
C ALA A 10 16.02 -28.04 -13.69
N GLN A 11 15.03 -28.46 -14.49
CA GLN A 11 13.99 -27.57 -15.00
C GLN A 11 13.10 -27.05 -13.87
N ALA A 12 12.75 -27.86 -12.89
CA ALA A 12 11.99 -27.40 -11.71
C ALA A 12 12.77 -26.37 -10.91
N LYS A 13 14.08 -26.55 -10.73
CA LYS A 13 14.94 -25.53 -10.08
C LYS A 13 15.02 -24.24 -10.89
N GLN A 14 15.11 -24.32 -12.21
CA GLN A 14 15.10 -23.13 -13.06
C GLN A 14 13.79 -22.37 -12.94
N VAL A 15 12.64 -23.04 -13.02
CA VAL A 15 11.33 -22.43 -12.86
C VAL A 15 11.17 -21.74 -11.49
N ALA A 16 11.67 -22.37 -10.42
CA ALA A 16 11.66 -21.76 -9.08
C ALA A 16 12.56 -20.52 -9.00
N ALA A 17 13.70 -20.51 -9.68
CA ALA A 17 14.58 -19.35 -9.77
C ALA A 17 13.94 -18.22 -10.56
N ASP A 18 13.29 -18.52 -11.67
CA ASP A 18 12.58 -17.55 -12.51
C ASP A 18 11.38 -16.93 -11.77
N ASP A 19 10.58 -17.73 -11.03
CA ASP A 19 9.51 -17.23 -10.14
C ASP A 19 10.06 -16.25 -9.09
N LYS A 20 11.19 -16.61 -8.48
CA LYS A 20 11.85 -15.74 -7.50
C LYS A 20 12.36 -14.43 -8.12
N ALA A 21 12.93 -14.49 -9.31
CA ALA A 21 13.43 -13.33 -10.04
C ALA A 21 12.27 -12.38 -10.47
N GLY A 22 11.09 -12.93 -10.76
CA GLY A 22 9.89 -12.17 -11.12
C GLY A 22 9.21 -11.47 -9.93
N ARG A 23 9.65 -11.68 -8.69
CA ARG A 23 9.01 -11.07 -7.50
C ARG A 23 9.38 -9.61 -7.34
N PRO A 24 8.47 -8.76 -6.81
CA PRO A 24 8.78 -7.37 -6.50
C PRO A 24 9.96 -7.27 -5.52
N GLU A 25 10.91 -6.40 -5.81
CA GLU A 25 12.13 -6.18 -5.00
C GLU A 25 11.83 -5.92 -3.52
N ASN A 26 10.83 -5.10 -3.22
CA ASN A 26 10.39 -4.82 -1.85
C ASN A 26 9.94 -6.09 -1.10
N THR A 27 9.35 -7.05 -1.81
CA THR A 27 8.95 -8.34 -1.20
C THR A 27 10.19 -9.18 -0.90
N ILE A 28 11.14 -9.23 -1.85
CA ILE A 28 12.40 -9.97 -1.68
C ILE A 28 13.17 -9.42 -0.47
N LEU A 29 13.34 -8.10 -0.38
CA LEU A 29 14.03 -7.45 0.75
C LEU A 29 13.31 -7.69 2.09
N ALA A 30 11.98 -7.57 2.11
CA ALA A 30 11.19 -7.82 3.30
C ALA A 30 11.29 -9.27 3.79
N TYR A 31 11.30 -10.24 2.87
CA TYR A 31 11.43 -11.66 3.20
C TYR A 31 12.85 -11.99 3.65
N ARG A 32 13.87 -11.50 2.95
CA ARG A 32 15.27 -11.72 3.30
C ARG A 32 15.59 -11.39 4.75
N ARG A 33 15.13 -10.21 5.21
CA ARG A 33 15.32 -9.80 6.62
C ARG A 33 14.64 -10.74 7.61
N LYS A 34 13.40 -11.13 7.33
CA LYS A 34 12.63 -12.01 8.21
C LYS A 34 13.16 -13.45 8.24
N MET A 35 13.66 -13.92 7.11
CA MET A 35 14.34 -15.22 7.01
C MET A 35 15.64 -15.22 7.81
N ALA A 36 16.45 -14.15 7.72
CA ALA A 36 17.69 -14.02 8.49
C ALA A 36 17.41 -14.06 9.99
N GLU A 37 16.43 -13.28 10.46
CA GLU A 37 16.04 -13.28 11.88
C GLU A 37 15.54 -14.67 12.36
N PHE A 38 14.80 -15.39 11.51
CA PHE A 38 14.41 -16.78 11.82
C PHE A 38 15.60 -17.71 11.90
N LEU A 39 16.58 -17.60 11.00
CA LEU A 39 17.77 -18.44 11.00
C LEU A 39 18.64 -18.18 12.24
N ASP A 40 18.78 -16.92 12.67
CA ASP A 40 19.50 -16.55 13.87
C ASP A 40 18.80 -17.06 15.13
N PHE A 41 17.48 -16.91 15.20
CA PHE A 41 16.66 -17.54 16.25
C PHE A 41 16.86 -19.04 16.28
N SER A 42 16.79 -19.72 15.12
CA SER A 42 16.90 -21.18 15.06
C SER A 42 18.27 -21.68 15.50
N ARG A 43 19.36 -20.98 15.14
CA ARG A 43 20.71 -21.31 15.60
C ARG A 43 20.86 -21.14 17.12
N TYR A 44 20.21 -20.14 17.70
CA TYR A 44 20.28 -19.86 19.12
C TYR A 44 19.38 -20.77 19.95
N ALA A 45 18.11 -20.90 19.58
CA ALA A 45 17.13 -21.66 20.33
C ALA A 45 17.23 -23.18 20.12
N PHE A 46 17.83 -23.61 18.98
CA PHE A 46 18.02 -25.00 18.59
C PHE A 46 19.45 -25.23 18.10
N PRO A 47 20.45 -25.10 18.99
CA PRO A 47 21.89 -25.06 18.59
C PRO A 47 22.43 -26.41 18.12
N SER A 48 21.77 -27.51 18.49
CA SER A 48 22.19 -28.86 18.10
C SER A 48 21.30 -29.39 16.98
N GLU A 49 21.89 -30.26 16.16
CA GLU A 49 21.11 -31.08 15.24
C GLU A 49 20.33 -32.12 16.04
N VAL A 50 19.02 -32.14 15.88
CA VAL A 50 18.16 -33.17 16.43
C VAL A 50 17.81 -34.13 15.30
N ASP A 51 18.05 -35.40 15.48
CA ASP A 51 17.81 -36.46 14.49
C ASP A 51 18.48 -36.21 13.12
N GLY A 52 19.66 -35.58 13.10
CA GLY A 52 20.40 -35.27 11.86
C GLY A 52 19.81 -34.08 11.06
N ILE A 53 18.87 -33.36 11.62
CA ILE A 53 18.26 -32.20 10.98
C ILE A 53 19.04 -30.92 11.35
N PRO A 54 19.62 -30.19 10.39
CA PRO A 54 20.35 -28.95 10.67
C PRO A 54 19.52 -27.92 11.45
N SER A 55 20.18 -27.17 12.35
CA SER A 55 19.53 -26.09 13.12
C SER A 55 18.77 -25.10 12.26
N THR A 56 19.25 -24.85 11.04
CA THR A 56 18.65 -23.90 10.08
C THR A 56 17.48 -24.45 9.26
N THR A 57 17.21 -25.77 9.34
CA THR A 57 16.08 -26.38 8.63
C THR A 57 14.76 -25.97 9.28
N VAL A 58 13.79 -25.57 8.47
CA VAL A 58 12.45 -25.19 8.94
C VAL A 58 11.67 -26.45 9.35
N THR A 59 11.39 -26.60 10.65
CA THR A 59 10.52 -27.63 11.22
C THR A 59 9.27 -27.01 11.85
N GLU A 60 8.26 -27.83 12.15
CA GLU A 60 7.05 -27.34 12.83
C GLU A 60 7.38 -26.66 14.17
N GLU A 61 8.21 -27.28 14.98
CA GLU A 61 8.59 -26.78 16.29
C GLU A 61 9.32 -25.44 16.21
N LYS A 62 10.34 -25.32 15.34
CA LYS A 62 11.07 -24.06 15.11
C LYS A 62 10.17 -22.97 14.56
N PHE A 63 9.30 -23.33 13.63
CA PHE A 63 8.34 -22.39 13.02
C PHE A 63 7.33 -21.88 14.05
N PHE A 64 6.71 -22.77 14.82
CA PHE A 64 5.79 -22.40 15.90
C PHE A 64 6.50 -21.58 16.98
N GLY A 65 7.64 -22.05 17.50
CA GLY A 65 8.42 -21.38 18.54
C GLY A 65 8.83 -19.96 18.14
N PHE A 66 9.29 -19.78 16.92
CA PHE A 66 9.62 -18.44 16.41
C PHE A 66 8.42 -17.52 16.30
N LEU A 67 7.30 -17.98 15.73
CA LEU A 67 6.08 -17.17 15.64
C LEU A 67 5.51 -16.84 17.03
N TRP A 68 5.60 -17.79 17.97
CA TRP A 68 5.19 -17.57 19.34
C TRP A 68 6.04 -16.50 20.01
N TYR A 69 7.38 -16.59 19.92
CA TYR A 69 8.32 -15.57 20.40
C TYR A 69 8.01 -14.20 19.77
N GLN A 70 7.89 -14.14 18.44
CA GLN A 70 7.57 -12.91 17.74
C GLN A 70 6.25 -12.27 18.22
N SER A 71 5.25 -13.08 18.57
CA SER A 71 3.93 -12.58 19.03
C SER A 71 3.95 -11.92 20.40
N ARG A 72 5.03 -12.08 21.16
CA ARG A 72 5.18 -11.62 22.55
C ARG A 72 6.20 -10.51 22.73
N ARG A 73 7.24 -10.52 21.92
CA ARG A 73 8.32 -9.52 22.03
C ARG A 73 7.85 -8.09 21.77
N HIS A 74 8.63 -7.13 22.26
CA HIS A 74 8.40 -5.72 22.00
C HIS A 74 8.54 -5.38 20.51
N GLN A 75 7.68 -4.51 20.01
CA GLN A 75 7.83 -3.98 18.64
C GLN A 75 9.05 -3.08 18.57
N GLN A 76 10.07 -3.52 17.84
CA GLN A 76 11.24 -2.68 17.63
C GLN A 76 10.87 -1.39 16.87
N PRO A 77 11.41 -0.22 17.29
CA PRO A 77 11.23 1.01 16.55
C PRO A 77 11.68 0.84 15.10
N ARG A 78 10.92 1.38 14.17
CA ARG A 78 11.38 1.47 12.78
C ARG A 78 12.63 2.35 12.77
N GLY A 79 13.76 1.79 12.39
CA GLY A 79 14.99 2.55 12.18
C GLY A 79 14.75 3.71 11.22
N ARG A 80 15.50 4.81 11.39
CA ARG A 80 15.47 5.90 10.40
C ARG A 80 15.93 5.34 9.05
N PRO A 81 15.39 5.84 7.91
CA PRO A 81 15.90 5.48 6.59
C PRO A 81 17.42 5.70 6.56
N GLY A 82 18.19 4.69 6.16
CA GLY A 82 19.65 4.73 6.17
C GLY A 82 20.33 4.18 7.44
N GLN A 83 19.61 3.96 8.55
CA GLN A 83 20.13 3.33 9.79
C GLN A 83 19.48 1.94 10.00
N CYS A 84 19.40 1.13 8.97
CA CYS A 84 19.04 -0.25 9.16
C CYS A 84 20.18 -0.96 9.90
N LYS A 85 19.89 -1.58 11.05
CA LYS A 85 20.80 -2.55 11.64
C LYS A 85 21.22 -3.56 10.57
N PRO A 86 22.47 -4.02 10.54
CA PRO A 86 22.89 -5.10 9.69
C PRO A 86 21.88 -6.26 9.78
N VAL A 87 21.70 -6.98 8.69
CA VAL A 87 20.77 -8.13 8.64
C VAL A 87 21.09 -9.15 9.72
N GLU A 88 22.36 -9.20 10.15
CA GLU A 88 22.94 -10.10 11.14
C GLU A 88 22.60 -9.74 12.61
N GLU A 89 22.02 -8.56 12.89
CA GLU A 89 21.69 -8.13 14.26
C GLU A 89 20.21 -7.95 14.53
N GLN A 90 19.35 -8.66 13.80
CA GLN A 90 17.89 -8.46 13.93
C GLN A 90 17.26 -9.30 15.05
N PHE A 91 17.89 -10.40 15.44
CA PHE A 91 17.45 -11.24 16.56
C PHE A 91 18.10 -10.75 17.86
N SER A 92 17.28 -10.49 18.89
CA SER A 92 17.73 -10.12 20.23
C SER A 92 17.67 -11.33 21.14
N LYS A 93 18.83 -11.74 21.66
CA LYS A 93 18.95 -12.83 22.65
C LYS A 93 18.29 -12.45 23.97
N ASP A 94 18.50 -11.21 24.42
CA ASP A 94 17.94 -10.72 25.68
C ASP A 94 16.39 -10.69 25.64
N ASP A 95 15.80 -10.26 24.51
CA ASP A 95 14.35 -10.30 24.30
C ASP A 95 13.84 -11.76 24.31
N TYR A 96 14.60 -12.68 23.70
CA TYR A 96 14.23 -14.10 23.67
C TYR A 96 14.24 -14.70 25.07
N GLU A 97 15.33 -14.52 25.84
CA GLU A 97 15.45 -15.02 27.21
C GLU A 97 14.36 -14.45 28.12
N SER A 98 14.03 -13.18 27.96
CA SER A 98 12.95 -12.52 28.70
C SER A 98 11.59 -13.13 28.40
N VAL A 99 11.32 -13.48 27.14
CA VAL A 99 10.06 -14.10 26.72
C VAL A 99 9.96 -15.54 27.18
N ILE A 100 11.06 -16.30 27.15
CA ILE A 100 11.08 -17.72 27.54
C ILE A 100 10.99 -17.89 29.08
N SER A 101 11.67 -17.01 29.83
CA SER A 101 11.66 -17.05 31.32
C SER A 101 10.26 -16.76 31.89
N ASN A 102 9.43 -16.04 31.17
CA ASN A 102 8.07 -15.72 31.60
C ASN A 102 7.06 -15.97 30.47
N THR A 103 6.51 -17.18 30.43
CA THR A 103 5.57 -17.60 29.38
C THR A 103 4.28 -16.80 29.34
N ASP A 104 3.90 -16.13 30.41
CA ASP A 104 2.71 -15.27 30.47
C ASP A 104 3.00 -13.82 30.07
N TRP A 105 4.30 -13.48 30.01
CA TRP A 105 4.70 -12.13 29.63
C TRP A 105 4.35 -11.81 28.16
N ILE A 106 3.71 -10.70 27.99
CA ILE A 106 3.45 -10.09 26.67
C ILE A 106 3.84 -8.64 26.78
N SER A 107 4.63 -8.16 25.85
CA SER A 107 5.00 -6.75 25.80
C SER A 107 3.76 -5.83 25.77
N ASP A 108 3.88 -4.66 26.37
CA ASP A 108 2.89 -3.57 26.27
C ASP A 108 2.65 -3.12 24.82
N LYS A 109 3.64 -3.30 23.94
CA LYS A 109 3.56 -3.03 22.49
C LYS A 109 3.98 -4.24 21.66
N PRO A 110 3.19 -5.32 21.66
CA PRO A 110 3.50 -6.53 20.90
C PRO A 110 3.37 -6.28 19.39
N ILE A 111 4.07 -7.09 18.59
CA ILE A 111 3.91 -7.00 17.14
C ILE A 111 2.50 -7.36 16.70
N GLY A 112 1.97 -6.59 15.76
CA GLY A 112 0.62 -6.80 15.24
C GLY A 112 0.51 -8.02 14.32
N TYR A 113 -0.73 -8.52 14.17
CA TYR A 113 -1.04 -9.67 13.31
C TYR A 113 -0.47 -9.55 11.87
N SER A 114 -0.52 -8.36 11.27
CA SER A 114 -0.02 -8.14 9.92
C SER A 114 1.48 -8.45 9.79
N VAL A 115 2.28 -8.00 10.78
CA VAL A 115 3.73 -8.26 10.82
C VAL A 115 4.00 -9.74 11.07
N LEU A 116 3.28 -10.36 12.02
CA LEU A 116 3.40 -11.80 12.28
C LEU A 116 3.06 -12.64 11.05
N ASN A 117 2.03 -12.25 10.30
CA ASN A 117 1.66 -12.93 9.06
C ASN A 117 2.71 -12.76 7.96
N GLN A 118 3.44 -11.65 7.94
CA GLN A 118 4.59 -11.48 7.03
C GLN A 118 5.76 -12.40 7.43
N TYR A 119 6.05 -12.59 8.72
CA TYR A 119 7.02 -13.59 9.18
C TYR A 119 6.60 -15.00 8.74
N ARG A 120 5.32 -15.36 8.99
CA ARG A 120 4.79 -16.64 8.51
C ARG A 120 5.05 -16.85 7.02
N SER A 121 4.73 -15.85 6.19
CA SER A 121 4.88 -15.96 4.74
C SER A 121 6.34 -16.08 4.32
N ALA A 122 7.25 -15.33 4.94
CA ALA A 122 8.67 -15.39 4.66
C ALA A 122 9.28 -16.76 5.03
N ILE A 123 8.90 -17.35 6.19
CA ILE A 123 9.42 -18.64 6.62
C ILE A 123 8.87 -19.78 5.76
N LEU A 124 7.59 -19.70 5.34
CA LEU A 124 7.03 -20.66 4.40
C LEU A 124 7.72 -20.59 3.03
N ASP A 125 8.16 -19.41 2.61
CA ASP A 125 8.97 -19.26 1.40
C ASP A 125 10.38 -19.85 1.57
N LEU A 126 11.02 -19.64 2.74
CA LEU A 126 12.29 -20.29 3.08
C LEU A 126 12.16 -21.82 3.05
N HIS A 127 11.09 -22.35 3.65
CA HIS A 127 10.81 -23.78 3.62
C HIS A 127 10.63 -24.31 2.19
N ALA A 128 9.93 -23.57 1.32
CA ALA A 128 9.80 -23.94 -0.09
C ALA A 128 11.17 -23.99 -0.77
N GLN A 129 12.04 -23.01 -0.53
CA GLN A 129 13.41 -22.98 -1.05
C GLN A 129 14.24 -24.20 -0.55
N GLN A 130 14.09 -24.57 0.72
CA GLN A 130 14.76 -25.77 1.28
C GLN A 130 14.25 -27.06 0.66
N ARG A 131 12.95 -27.15 0.38
CA ARG A 131 12.37 -28.31 -0.33
C ARG A 131 12.87 -28.41 -1.77
N ASP A 132 12.85 -27.31 -2.49
CA ASP A 132 13.33 -27.26 -3.89
C ASP A 132 14.84 -27.56 -3.97
N GLY A 133 15.59 -27.20 -2.92
CA GLY A 133 17.00 -27.57 -2.75
C GLY A 133 17.25 -29.01 -2.30
N GLY A 134 16.21 -29.78 -1.98
CA GLY A 134 16.31 -31.15 -1.46
C GLY A 134 16.79 -31.25 -0.01
N CYS A 135 16.85 -30.11 0.72
CA CYS A 135 17.34 -30.05 2.10
C CYS A 135 16.21 -30.21 3.15
N ASN A 136 14.97 -30.26 2.73
CA ASN A 136 13.82 -30.36 3.61
C ASN A 136 12.68 -31.13 2.94
N ASN A 137 12.26 -32.24 3.55
CA ASN A 137 11.19 -33.09 3.02
C ASN A 137 9.87 -32.96 3.79
N ILE A 138 9.79 -32.05 4.77
CA ILE A 138 8.59 -31.84 5.59
C ILE A 138 7.47 -31.24 4.72
N PRO A 139 6.26 -31.79 4.69
CA PRO A 139 5.15 -31.21 3.97
C PRO A 139 4.73 -29.85 4.58
N LYS A 140 4.33 -28.90 3.73
CA LYS A 140 3.88 -27.56 4.18
C LYS A 140 2.70 -27.63 5.15
N GLU A 141 1.84 -28.61 5.01
CA GLU A 141 0.67 -28.84 5.84
C GLU A 141 1.05 -29.14 7.29
N VAL A 142 2.18 -29.81 7.52
CA VAL A 142 2.74 -30.08 8.84
C VAL A 142 3.14 -28.77 9.52
N LEU A 143 3.83 -27.88 8.82
CA LEU A 143 4.21 -26.57 9.35
C LEU A 143 2.98 -25.72 9.74
N MET A 144 1.90 -25.84 9.00
CA MET A 144 0.65 -25.12 9.26
C MET A 144 -0.28 -25.90 10.20
N SER A 145 0.29 -26.44 11.26
CA SER A 145 -0.40 -27.21 12.30
C SER A 145 -1.53 -26.45 12.97
N GLY A 146 -2.32 -27.18 13.77
CA GLY A 146 -3.38 -26.60 14.59
C GLY A 146 -2.86 -25.57 15.60
N HIS A 147 -1.63 -25.74 16.10
CA HIS A 147 -0.98 -24.78 17.02
C HIS A 147 -0.69 -23.46 16.36
N VAL A 148 -0.07 -23.47 15.17
CA VAL A 148 0.22 -22.25 14.39
C VAL A 148 -1.07 -21.54 14.01
N LYS A 149 -2.09 -22.25 13.55
CA LYS A 149 -3.39 -21.65 13.19
C LYS A 149 -4.06 -21.00 14.40
N ARG A 150 -4.04 -21.65 15.57
CA ARG A 150 -4.58 -21.11 16.84
C ARG A 150 -3.81 -19.86 17.27
N LEU A 151 -2.48 -19.88 17.24
CA LEU A 151 -1.64 -18.72 17.58
C LEU A 151 -2.01 -17.51 16.72
N LEU A 152 -2.06 -17.68 15.40
CA LEU A 152 -2.41 -16.61 14.48
C LEU A 152 -3.82 -16.06 14.73
N LYS A 153 -4.79 -16.93 15.01
CA LYS A 153 -6.15 -16.55 15.39
C LYS A 153 -6.16 -15.72 16.69
N THR A 154 -5.44 -16.17 17.71
CA THR A 154 -5.35 -15.47 19.01
C THR A 154 -4.75 -14.08 18.85
N VAL A 155 -3.65 -13.93 18.09
CA VAL A 155 -3.03 -12.63 17.84
C VAL A 155 -3.96 -11.71 17.04
N LYS A 156 -4.71 -12.25 16.08
CA LYS A 156 -5.72 -11.48 15.33
C LYS A 156 -6.84 -10.99 16.27
N MET A 157 -7.34 -11.86 17.15
CA MET A 157 -8.39 -11.51 18.12
C MET A 157 -7.92 -10.45 19.14
N ARG A 158 -6.67 -10.55 19.62
CA ARG A 158 -6.06 -9.54 20.51
C ARG A 158 -6.10 -8.15 19.90
N LYS A 159 -5.72 -8.02 18.64
CA LYS A 159 -5.84 -6.75 17.90
C LYS A 159 -7.27 -6.22 17.87
N THR A 160 -8.24 -7.09 17.63
CA THR A 160 -9.65 -6.72 17.60
C THR A 160 -10.15 -6.28 18.98
N GLN A 161 -9.69 -6.93 20.07
CA GLN A 161 -10.03 -6.54 21.44
C GLN A 161 -9.44 -5.18 21.82
N ILE A 162 -8.17 -4.93 21.51
CA ILE A 162 -7.51 -3.63 21.73
C ILE A 162 -8.25 -2.53 20.94
N ALA A 163 -8.60 -2.77 19.68
CA ALA A 163 -9.36 -1.81 18.88
C ALA A 163 -10.77 -1.57 19.45
N LYS A 164 -11.38 -2.59 20.07
CA LYS A 164 -12.69 -2.45 20.75
C LYS A 164 -12.61 -1.65 22.05
N SER A 165 -11.51 -1.70 22.78
CA SER A 165 -11.31 -0.93 24.01
C SER A 165 -10.91 0.52 23.78
N ASN A 166 -10.40 0.85 22.60
CA ASN A 166 -9.96 2.20 22.23
C ASN A 166 -11.07 2.92 21.43
N PHE A 167 -11.82 3.78 22.12
CA PHE A 167 -12.97 4.49 21.53
C PHE A 167 -12.57 5.41 20.36
N ASP A 168 -11.45 6.11 20.45
CA ASP A 168 -10.95 7.01 19.40
C ASP A 168 -10.55 6.27 18.13
N GLU A 169 -10.03 5.04 18.26
CA GLU A 169 -9.73 4.21 17.08
C GLU A 169 -10.98 3.70 16.38
N LYS A 170 -12.08 3.47 17.10
CA LYS A 170 -13.34 3.01 16.50
C LYS A 170 -13.94 4.06 15.55
N LEU A 171 -14.00 5.32 16.00
CA LEU A 171 -14.60 6.41 15.22
C LEU A 171 -13.71 6.85 14.05
N THR A 172 -12.40 6.98 14.28
CA THR A 172 -11.50 7.54 13.28
C THR A 172 -11.12 6.58 12.17
N SER A 173 -11.08 5.26 12.43
CA SER A 173 -10.60 4.31 11.41
C SER A 173 -11.66 3.92 10.37
N GLU A 174 -12.94 3.89 10.75
CA GLU A 174 -14.01 3.43 9.86
C GLU A 174 -14.68 4.56 9.07
N PHE A 175 -14.70 5.77 9.64
CA PHE A 175 -15.37 6.94 9.03
C PHE A 175 -14.41 7.95 8.40
N THR A 176 -13.11 7.81 8.59
CA THR A 176 -12.10 8.69 7.94
C THR A 176 -12.28 8.82 6.41
N PRO A 177 -12.67 7.79 5.64
CA PRO A 177 -12.88 7.96 4.21
C PRO A 177 -13.95 8.99 3.84
N TYR A 178 -15.00 9.15 4.65
CA TYR A 178 -16.07 10.13 4.40
C TYR A 178 -15.61 11.57 4.61
N THR A 179 -14.88 11.81 5.70
CA THR A 179 -14.27 13.12 5.93
C THR A 179 -13.19 13.43 4.92
N ALA A 180 -12.42 12.42 4.51
CA ALA A 180 -11.39 12.56 3.50
C ALA A 180 -11.93 13.07 2.16
N ALA A 181 -13.12 12.61 1.73
CA ALA A 181 -13.74 13.09 0.49
C ALA A 181 -14.08 14.60 0.57
N GLN A 182 -14.51 15.08 1.73
CA GLN A 182 -14.81 16.50 1.97
C GLN A 182 -13.55 17.37 2.10
N ASP A 183 -12.44 16.76 2.49
CA ASP A 183 -11.17 17.46 2.72
C ASP A 183 -10.30 17.60 1.46
N ILE A 184 -10.66 16.94 0.35
CA ILE A 184 -9.90 17.05 -0.91
C ILE A 184 -9.75 18.50 -1.37
N PRO A 185 -10.79 19.33 -1.48
CA PRO A 185 -10.64 20.72 -1.92
C PRO A 185 -9.70 21.53 -1.02
N ARG A 186 -9.72 21.31 0.30
CA ARG A 186 -8.83 21.98 1.26
C ARG A 186 -7.36 21.60 1.06
N LEU A 187 -7.10 20.33 0.79
CA LEU A 187 -5.74 19.83 0.49
C LEU A 187 -5.24 20.35 -0.85
N GLU A 188 -6.10 20.43 -1.85
CA GLU A 188 -5.78 21.01 -3.15
C GLU A 188 -5.35 22.46 -3.03
N ASP A 189 -6.15 23.27 -2.35
CA ASP A 189 -5.87 24.67 -2.10
C ASP A 189 -4.55 24.84 -1.34
N PHE A 190 -4.32 24.01 -0.31
CA PHE A 190 -3.06 24.02 0.42
C PHE A 190 -1.84 23.79 -0.49
N PHE A 191 -1.89 22.76 -1.34
CA PHE A 191 -0.77 22.48 -2.25
C PHE A 191 -0.63 23.54 -3.33
N PHE A 192 -1.71 24.15 -3.78
CA PHE A 192 -1.68 25.19 -4.78
C PHE A 192 -1.16 26.51 -4.21
N GLN A 193 -1.64 26.93 -3.03
CA GLN A 193 -1.23 28.18 -2.36
C GLN A 193 0.21 28.12 -1.86
N LYS A 194 0.67 26.98 -1.37
CA LYS A 194 2.06 26.79 -0.95
C LYS A 194 3.05 27.08 -2.09
N ASN A 195 2.58 26.98 -3.32
CA ASN A 195 3.33 27.30 -4.52
C ASN A 195 3.64 28.80 -4.67
N SER A 196 2.84 29.69 -4.09
CA SER A 196 3.03 31.14 -4.20
C SER A 196 4.13 31.71 -3.30
N LEU A 197 4.67 30.92 -2.35
CA LEU A 197 5.53 31.40 -1.27
C LEU A 197 7.04 31.16 -1.48
N SER A 198 7.47 30.27 -2.39
CA SER A 198 8.89 30.13 -2.75
C SER A 198 9.11 29.25 -3.99
N SER A 199 10.08 29.60 -4.83
CA SER A 199 10.33 28.96 -6.13
C SER A 199 10.74 27.47 -6.06
N ILE A 200 11.46 27.05 -5.03
CA ILE A 200 11.99 25.68 -4.90
C ILE A 200 10.92 24.68 -4.40
N TYR A 201 9.98 25.13 -3.58
CA TYR A 201 8.90 24.28 -3.06
C TYR A 201 7.72 24.13 -4.01
N SER A 202 7.68 24.93 -5.07
CA SER A 202 6.55 24.96 -5.99
C SER A 202 6.39 23.67 -6.79
N VAL A 203 7.47 23.14 -7.36
CA VAL A 203 7.43 21.91 -8.17
C VAL A 203 6.97 20.71 -7.33
N ALA A 204 7.49 20.55 -6.10
CA ALA A 204 7.08 19.47 -5.22
C ALA A 204 5.61 19.57 -4.79
N SER A 205 5.12 20.78 -4.51
CA SER A 205 3.72 21.00 -4.14
C SER A 205 2.77 20.72 -5.30
N LEU A 206 3.11 21.18 -6.50
CA LEU A 206 2.33 20.90 -7.71
C LEU A 206 2.34 19.42 -8.09
N ARG A 207 3.48 18.73 -7.91
CA ARG A 207 3.58 17.28 -8.04
C ARG A 207 2.63 16.58 -7.07
N ASP A 208 2.66 16.95 -5.79
CA ASP A 208 1.86 16.31 -4.75
C ASP A 208 0.37 16.60 -4.94
N ARG A 209 0.02 17.79 -5.44
CA ARG A 209 -1.34 18.12 -5.89
C ARG A 209 -1.80 17.20 -7.01
N TYR A 210 -0.98 17.03 -8.05
CA TYR A 210 -1.29 16.11 -9.14
C TYR A 210 -1.47 14.67 -8.64
N CYS A 211 -0.60 14.21 -7.73
CA CYS A 211 -0.71 12.88 -7.12
C CYS A 211 -2.04 12.72 -6.38
N LEU A 212 -2.43 13.70 -5.58
CA LEU A 212 -3.70 13.69 -4.87
C LEU A 212 -4.88 13.60 -5.83
N LEU A 213 -4.93 14.48 -6.82
CA LEU A 213 -6.04 14.53 -7.79
C LEU A 213 -6.10 13.30 -8.68
N MET A 214 -4.97 12.79 -9.16
CA MET A 214 -4.95 11.60 -10.01
C MET A 214 -5.33 10.35 -9.22
N THR A 215 -4.90 10.23 -7.95
CA THR A 215 -5.31 9.12 -7.08
C THR A 215 -6.78 9.23 -6.66
N THR A 216 -7.36 10.42 -6.61
CA THR A 216 -8.79 10.65 -6.31
C THR A 216 -9.65 10.37 -7.55
N ASN A 217 -9.40 11.06 -8.66
CA ASN A 217 -10.25 11.00 -9.84
C ASN A 217 -10.12 9.67 -10.62
N GLY A 218 -8.92 9.10 -10.65
CA GLY A 218 -8.67 7.78 -11.27
C GLY A 218 -8.76 6.61 -10.28
N ILE A 219 -9.03 6.88 -9.01
CA ILE A 219 -9.05 5.89 -7.91
C ILE A 219 -7.79 5.00 -7.91
N LEU A 220 -6.62 5.59 -8.19
CA LEU A 220 -5.37 4.86 -8.40
C LEU A 220 -4.62 4.58 -7.10
N ARG A 221 -3.80 3.53 -7.10
CA ARG A 221 -2.80 3.33 -6.05
C ARG A 221 -1.64 4.32 -6.24
N GLY A 222 -1.21 4.99 -5.15
CA GLY A 222 -0.06 5.89 -5.17
C GLY A 222 1.20 5.21 -5.73
N GLU A 223 1.49 3.98 -5.31
CA GLU A 223 2.62 3.20 -5.81
C GLU A 223 2.64 3.06 -7.35
N SER A 224 1.46 2.88 -7.97
CA SER A 224 1.35 2.79 -9.43
C SER A 224 1.73 4.11 -10.11
N LEU A 225 1.32 5.23 -9.52
CA LEU A 225 1.61 6.57 -10.03
C LEU A 225 3.10 6.93 -9.85
N PHE A 226 3.70 6.59 -8.71
CA PHE A 226 5.12 6.92 -8.44
C PHE A 226 6.09 6.19 -9.36
N LYS A 227 5.73 5.06 -9.91
CA LYS A 227 6.58 4.30 -10.83
C LYS A 227 6.43 4.69 -12.29
N CYS A 228 5.46 5.55 -12.62
CA CYS A 228 5.21 5.96 -13.99
C CYS A 228 6.34 6.80 -14.58
N GLU A 229 6.53 6.64 -15.86
CA GLU A 229 7.44 7.38 -16.71
C GLU A 229 6.65 8.35 -17.61
N LEU A 230 7.31 9.37 -18.17
CA LEU A 230 6.66 10.27 -19.11
C LEU A 230 6.11 9.51 -20.32
N SER A 231 6.80 8.44 -20.73
CA SER A 231 6.39 7.58 -21.83
C SER A 231 5.14 6.73 -21.55
N ASP A 232 4.71 6.66 -20.30
CA ASP A 232 3.47 5.95 -19.92
C ASP A 232 2.22 6.81 -20.11
N LEU A 233 2.39 8.11 -20.41
CA LEU A 233 1.27 9.02 -20.62
C LEU A 233 0.81 9.03 -22.07
N CYS A 234 -0.49 8.99 -22.28
CA CYS A 234 -1.09 9.29 -23.57
C CYS A 234 -2.43 10.00 -23.40
N SER A 235 -2.89 10.60 -24.48
CA SER A 235 -4.20 11.25 -24.54
C SER A 235 -4.98 10.68 -25.71
N LEU A 236 -6.27 10.38 -25.47
CA LEU A 236 -7.20 9.87 -26.46
C LEU A 236 -8.37 10.83 -26.62
N LEU A 237 -8.80 11.07 -27.86
CA LEU A 237 -10.06 11.74 -28.15
C LEU A 237 -11.16 10.68 -28.30
N HIS A 238 -12.19 10.78 -27.47
CA HIS A 238 -13.32 9.88 -27.46
C HIS A 238 -14.60 10.59 -27.87
N LYS A 239 -15.28 10.02 -28.88
CA LYS A 239 -16.61 10.49 -29.30
C LYS A 239 -17.66 9.91 -28.36
N ASP A 240 -18.19 10.74 -27.48
CA ASP A 240 -19.31 10.38 -26.63
C ASP A 240 -20.63 10.74 -27.32
N LYS A 241 -21.58 9.78 -27.36
CA LYS A 241 -22.91 9.98 -27.94
C LYS A 241 -23.72 11.08 -27.25
N ASN A 242 -23.38 11.37 -25.99
CA ASN A 242 -24.07 12.35 -25.15
C ASN A 242 -23.34 13.70 -25.08
N SER A 243 -22.26 13.88 -25.83
CA SER A 243 -21.48 15.10 -25.90
C SER A 243 -21.47 15.67 -27.31
N LEU A 244 -21.58 16.98 -27.42
CA LEU A 244 -21.46 17.70 -28.71
C LEU A 244 -19.99 17.75 -29.19
N GLU A 245 -19.03 17.60 -28.29
CA GLU A 245 -17.60 17.67 -28.57
C GLU A 245 -16.90 16.37 -28.18
N ASP A 246 -15.76 16.10 -28.82
CA ASP A 246 -14.89 14.98 -28.47
C ASP A 246 -14.31 15.19 -27.07
N ILE A 247 -14.37 14.14 -26.24
CA ILE A 247 -13.84 14.17 -24.88
C ILE A 247 -12.37 13.77 -24.88
N LEU A 248 -11.51 14.66 -24.38
CA LEU A 248 -10.11 14.33 -24.15
C LEU A 248 -9.97 13.47 -22.91
N ILE A 249 -9.53 12.23 -23.10
CA ILE A 249 -9.22 11.27 -22.01
C ILE A 249 -7.70 11.26 -21.80
N HIS A 250 -7.28 11.55 -20.57
CA HIS A 250 -5.91 11.30 -20.13
C HIS A 250 -5.79 9.86 -19.70
N VAL A 251 -4.82 9.14 -20.27
CA VAL A 251 -4.54 7.74 -20.01
C VAL A 251 -3.10 7.58 -19.52
N MET A 252 -2.92 6.82 -18.48
CA MET A 252 -1.63 6.47 -17.93
C MET A 252 -1.50 4.93 -17.89
N ARG A 253 -0.49 4.42 -18.57
CA ARG A 253 -0.17 2.99 -18.54
C ARG A 253 0.49 2.63 -17.21
N ILE A 254 -0.03 1.61 -16.54
CA ILE A 254 0.54 1.08 -15.29
C ILE A 254 1.24 -0.23 -15.63
N ALA A 255 2.52 -0.12 -16.02
CA ALA A 255 3.31 -1.28 -16.44
C ALA A 255 3.71 -2.19 -15.27
N THR A 256 3.85 -1.61 -14.06
CA THR A 256 4.32 -2.34 -12.87
C THR A 256 3.38 -2.14 -11.69
N GLY A 257 3.11 -3.20 -10.93
CA GLY A 257 2.28 -3.11 -9.73
C GLY A 257 1.98 -4.46 -9.11
N LYS A 258 1.69 -4.47 -7.81
CA LYS A 258 1.46 -5.68 -7.01
C LYS A 258 0.35 -6.60 -7.55
N THR A 259 -0.60 -6.06 -8.30
CA THR A 259 -1.79 -6.79 -8.79
C THR A 259 -1.86 -6.90 -10.31
N ASN A 260 -0.84 -6.42 -11.04
CA ASN A 260 -0.90 -6.41 -12.49
C ASN A 260 -0.83 -7.81 -13.12
N GLY A 261 -0.20 -8.78 -12.43
CA GLY A 261 -0.03 -10.12 -12.99
C GLY A 261 0.54 -10.05 -14.42
N LEU A 262 -0.16 -10.65 -15.38
CA LEU A 262 0.15 -10.58 -16.81
C LEU A 262 -0.61 -9.48 -17.57
N LYS A 263 -1.41 -8.65 -16.87
CA LYS A 263 -2.25 -7.63 -17.50
C LYS A 263 -1.68 -6.23 -17.29
N THR A 264 -1.59 -5.46 -18.36
CA THR A 264 -1.34 -4.02 -18.27
C THR A 264 -2.62 -3.35 -17.75
N LEU A 265 -2.48 -2.55 -16.71
CA LEU A 265 -3.55 -1.74 -16.16
C LEU A 265 -3.42 -0.29 -16.63
N TYR A 266 -4.52 0.45 -16.59
CA TYR A 266 -4.56 1.84 -17.02
C TYR A 266 -5.21 2.72 -15.96
N GLY A 267 -4.55 3.83 -15.63
CA GLY A 267 -5.16 4.95 -14.96
C GLY A 267 -5.85 5.84 -16.00
N ARG A 268 -7.05 6.33 -15.70
CA ARG A 268 -7.85 7.10 -16.66
C ARG A 268 -8.54 8.24 -15.94
N CYS A 269 -8.55 9.42 -16.56
CA CYS A 269 -9.40 10.51 -16.14
C CYS A 269 -9.76 11.42 -17.33
N ILE A 270 -10.84 12.14 -17.19
CA ILE A 270 -11.24 13.22 -18.11
C ILE A 270 -11.09 14.57 -17.41
N ARG A 271 -11.20 15.68 -18.15
CA ARG A 271 -11.23 17.01 -17.54
C ARG A 271 -12.37 17.09 -16.54
N HIS A 272 -12.03 17.54 -15.33
CA HIS A 272 -13.02 17.76 -14.29
C HIS A 272 -13.75 19.10 -14.54
N ARG A 273 -15.08 19.15 -14.24
CA ARG A 273 -15.89 20.36 -14.38
C ARG A 273 -15.36 21.52 -13.53
N ASN A 274 -14.92 21.22 -12.31
CA ASN A 274 -14.21 22.17 -11.46
C ASN A 274 -12.73 22.13 -11.81
N VAL A 275 -12.17 23.24 -12.27
CA VAL A 275 -10.76 23.38 -12.68
C VAL A 275 -9.80 23.09 -11.52
N ASN A 276 -10.19 23.37 -10.30
CA ASN A 276 -9.39 23.11 -9.12
C ASN A 276 -9.23 21.61 -8.85
N GLU A 277 -10.27 20.80 -9.13
CA GLU A 277 -10.26 19.35 -8.97
C GLU A 277 -9.79 18.60 -10.24
N CYS A 278 -9.28 19.32 -11.23
CA CYS A 278 -8.89 18.74 -12.51
C CYS A 278 -7.47 18.15 -12.46
N ALA A 279 -7.35 16.82 -12.50
CA ALA A 279 -6.05 16.12 -12.53
C ALA A 279 -5.24 16.48 -13.80
N ILE A 280 -5.90 16.65 -14.94
CA ILE A 280 -5.23 17.05 -16.21
C ILE A 280 -4.65 18.46 -16.09
N GLY A 281 -5.40 19.40 -15.51
CA GLY A 281 -4.91 20.74 -15.23
C GLY A 281 -3.75 20.75 -14.26
N ALA A 282 -3.83 19.95 -13.20
CA ALA A 282 -2.76 19.80 -12.22
C ALA A 282 -1.48 19.22 -12.84
N LEU A 283 -1.60 18.24 -13.74
CA LEU A 283 -0.47 17.72 -14.50
C LEU A 283 0.19 18.82 -15.34
N GLY A 284 -0.61 19.61 -16.06
CA GLY A 284 -0.10 20.71 -16.86
C GLY A 284 0.69 21.72 -16.04
N PHE A 285 0.17 22.16 -14.91
CA PHE A 285 0.88 23.07 -13.99
C PHE A 285 2.17 22.45 -13.43
N TYR A 286 2.12 21.17 -13.05
CA TYR A 286 3.31 20.49 -12.56
C TYR A 286 4.41 20.37 -13.62
N LEU A 287 4.08 19.90 -14.82
CA LEU A 287 5.07 19.75 -15.90
C LEU A 287 5.62 21.10 -16.36
N MET A 288 4.77 22.13 -16.47
CA MET A 288 5.22 23.47 -16.80
C MET A 288 6.22 24.00 -15.77
N ALA A 289 5.87 23.92 -14.47
CA ALA A 289 6.78 24.39 -13.42
C ALA A 289 8.08 23.58 -13.39
N ARG A 290 8.00 22.27 -13.56
CA ARG A 290 9.15 21.38 -13.61
C ARG A 290 10.09 21.74 -14.76
N PHE A 291 9.56 21.84 -15.96
CA PHE A 291 10.39 22.11 -17.16
C PHE A 291 10.96 23.53 -17.17
N MET A 292 10.21 24.51 -16.70
CA MET A 292 10.69 25.90 -16.64
C MET A 292 11.75 26.13 -15.56
N GLN A 293 11.64 25.48 -14.40
CA GLN A 293 12.55 25.72 -13.29
C GLN A 293 13.83 24.91 -13.37
N SER A 294 13.78 23.69 -13.91
CA SER A 294 14.93 22.79 -13.97
C SER A 294 15.80 22.96 -15.20
N GLY A 295 15.32 23.69 -16.22
CA GLY A 295 15.94 23.69 -17.56
C GLY A 295 15.90 22.30 -18.23
N GLU A 296 15.13 21.37 -17.67
CA GLU A 296 15.07 19.97 -18.08
C GLU A 296 14.53 19.84 -19.51
N ALA A 297 13.63 20.75 -19.91
CA ALA A 297 13.06 20.74 -21.26
C ALA A 297 14.11 20.89 -22.38
N GLU A 298 15.19 21.59 -22.10
CA GLU A 298 16.28 21.78 -23.06
C GLU A 298 17.14 20.51 -23.22
N SER A 299 17.11 19.63 -22.24
CA SER A 299 17.89 18.37 -22.23
C SER A 299 17.14 17.19 -22.86
N PHE A 300 15.85 17.34 -23.18
CA PHE A 300 15.04 16.24 -23.72
C PHE A 300 15.24 16.11 -25.23
N ASP A 301 15.73 14.96 -25.62
CA ASP A 301 15.71 14.53 -27.01
C ASP A 301 14.45 13.69 -27.29
N PHE A 302 13.37 14.36 -27.70
CA PHE A 302 12.13 13.68 -28.10
C PHE A 302 12.19 13.05 -29.50
N THR A 303 13.29 13.25 -30.26
CA THR A 303 13.48 12.62 -31.57
C THR A 303 13.86 11.14 -31.43
N SER A 304 14.46 10.77 -30.30
CA SER A 304 14.81 9.39 -29.96
C SER A 304 13.96 8.85 -28.83
N ASN A 305 13.09 7.88 -29.12
CA ASN A 305 12.24 7.27 -28.10
C ASN A 305 13.03 6.75 -26.89
N LYS A 306 14.24 6.23 -27.09
CA LYS A 306 15.08 5.69 -26.00
C LYS A 306 15.62 6.78 -25.07
N ALA A 307 15.74 8.01 -25.53
CA ALA A 307 16.36 9.08 -24.75
C ALA A 307 15.46 9.54 -23.58
N TRP A 308 14.14 9.43 -23.72
CA TRP A 308 13.19 9.95 -22.72
C TRP A 308 12.31 8.87 -22.05
N PHE A 309 12.43 7.59 -22.42
CA PHE A 309 11.59 6.50 -21.84
C PHE A 309 11.82 6.30 -20.36
N ASN A 310 13.03 6.53 -19.87
CA ASN A 310 13.37 6.32 -18.44
C ASN A 310 13.07 7.53 -17.55
N ILE A 311 12.59 8.64 -18.13
CA ILE A 311 12.30 9.85 -17.37
C ILE A 311 11.05 9.62 -16.53
N LYS A 312 11.19 9.78 -15.23
CA LYS A 312 10.07 9.59 -14.31
C LYS A 312 9.06 10.72 -14.41
N LEU A 313 7.77 10.35 -14.38
CA LEU A 313 6.70 11.33 -14.34
C LEU A 313 6.81 12.20 -13.09
N LEU A 314 7.00 11.59 -11.93
CA LEU A 314 7.05 12.25 -10.63
C LEU A 314 8.46 12.18 -10.04
N THR A 315 9.25 13.21 -10.30
CA THR A 315 10.66 13.26 -9.86
C THR A 315 10.80 13.61 -8.39
N ASP A 316 11.90 13.16 -7.78
CA ASP A 316 12.29 13.61 -6.44
C ASP A 316 12.77 15.07 -6.54
N SER A 317 12.29 15.93 -5.63
CA SER A 317 12.64 17.35 -5.59
C SER A 317 14.02 17.65 -4.98
N ARG A 318 14.72 16.62 -4.51
CA ARG A 318 16.03 16.76 -3.82
C ARG A 318 17.23 16.71 -4.76
N GLY A 319 17.05 16.35 -6.00
CA GLY A 319 18.12 16.22 -6.99
C GLY A 319 17.62 16.50 -8.40
N PHE A 320 18.55 16.84 -9.30
CA PHE A 320 18.26 17.07 -10.73
C PHE A 320 18.22 15.78 -11.55
N ASP A 321 18.18 14.61 -10.89
CA ASP A 321 18.09 13.33 -11.58
C ASP A 321 16.63 13.01 -11.91
N ASN A 322 16.29 13.17 -13.19
CA ASN A 322 14.95 12.91 -13.71
C ASN A 322 14.62 11.40 -13.84
N THR A 323 15.58 10.53 -13.57
CA THR A 323 15.38 9.07 -13.52
C THR A 323 14.97 8.57 -12.12
N ILE A 324 15.06 9.44 -11.11
CA ILE A 324 14.69 9.13 -9.74
C ILE A 324 13.27 9.64 -9.43
N SER A 325 12.39 8.70 -9.08
CA SER A 325 11.02 9.01 -8.70
C SER A 325 10.90 9.45 -7.23
N VAL A 326 9.87 10.23 -6.94
CA VAL A 326 9.43 10.49 -5.57
C VAL A 326 9.12 9.16 -4.86
N THR A 327 9.55 9.03 -3.61
CA THR A 327 9.27 7.85 -2.80
C THR A 327 7.89 7.94 -2.12
N ASP A 328 7.26 6.79 -1.87
CA ASP A 328 6.03 6.69 -1.07
C ASP A 328 6.16 7.44 0.26
N GLN A 329 7.34 7.36 0.88
CA GLN A 329 7.61 7.97 2.17
C GLN A 329 7.71 9.50 2.09
N ALA A 330 8.32 10.04 1.04
CA ALA A 330 8.40 11.48 0.81
C ALA A 330 7.00 12.06 0.58
N TYR A 331 6.21 11.46 -0.30
CA TYR A 331 4.83 11.85 -0.54
C TYR A 331 3.97 11.74 0.74
N ALA A 332 4.05 10.60 1.47
CA ALA A 332 3.33 10.41 2.72
C ALA A 332 3.70 11.47 3.78
N SER A 333 4.96 11.88 3.86
CA SER A 333 5.42 12.93 4.75
C SER A 333 4.81 14.29 4.40
N ASN A 334 4.77 14.64 3.11
CA ASN A 334 4.17 15.89 2.63
C ASN A 334 2.66 15.92 2.88
N MET A 335 1.96 14.83 2.57
CA MET A 335 0.53 14.67 2.87
C MET A 335 0.24 14.76 4.37
N LYS A 336 1.06 14.12 5.20
CA LYS A 336 0.94 14.20 6.67
C LYS A 336 1.11 15.62 7.18
N ASN A 337 2.06 16.37 6.63
CA ASN A 337 2.27 17.76 6.99
C ASN A 337 1.09 18.65 6.55
N ALA A 338 0.55 18.45 5.36
CA ALA A 338 -0.63 19.14 4.87
C ALA A 338 -1.86 18.84 5.76
N CYS A 339 -2.13 17.58 6.04
CA CYS A 339 -3.22 17.18 6.93
C CYS A 339 -3.07 17.79 8.32
N ARG A 340 -1.87 17.79 8.90
CA ARG A 340 -1.63 18.40 10.21
C ARG A 340 -1.90 19.90 10.19
N HIS A 341 -1.46 20.61 9.17
CA HIS A 341 -1.70 22.06 9.02
C HIS A 341 -3.18 22.38 8.91
N LEU A 342 -3.95 21.55 8.25
CA LEU A 342 -5.39 21.74 8.03
C LEU A 342 -6.27 21.12 9.13
N GLY A 343 -5.68 20.47 10.15
CA GLY A 343 -6.44 19.76 11.19
C GLY A 343 -7.14 18.48 10.68
N ILE A 344 -6.70 17.92 9.57
CA ILE A 344 -7.28 16.71 8.97
C ILE A 344 -6.68 15.46 9.63
N ILE A 345 -7.55 14.58 10.15
CA ILE A 345 -7.14 13.34 10.79
C ILE A 345 -7.11 12.22 9.75
N SER A 346 -5.94 11.64 9.51
CA SER A 346 -5.77 10.47 8.64
C SER A 346 -4.63 9.58 9.11
N LYS A 347 -4.75 8.28 8.86
CA LYS A 347 -3.70 7.27 9.12
C LYS A 347 -3.03 6.74 7.85
N HIS A 348 -3.63 6.95 6.67
CA HIS A 348 -3.24 6.31 5.41
C HIS A 348 -2.95 7.35 4.31
N PHE A 349 -1.87 8.10 4.45
CA PHE A 349 -1.54 9.24 3.59
C PHE A 349 -1.31 8.87 2.12
N VAL A 350 -0.66 7.75 1.82
CA VAL A 350 -0.42 7.28 0.43
C VAL A 350 -1.73 6.82 -0.24
N HIS A 351 -2.66 6.31 0.55
CA HIS A 351 -3.95 5.81 0.06
C HIS A 351 -5.09 6.82 0.22
N PHE A 352 -4.80 8.02 0.71
CA PHE A 352 -5.80 9.05 1.03
C PHE A 352 -6.69 9.35 -0.18
N GLY A 353 -6.10 9.77 -1.30
CA GLY A 353 -6.85 10.12 -2.52
C GLY A 353 -7.66 8.95 -3.06
N ARG A 354 -7.09 7.73 -3.09
CA ARG A 354 -7.82 6.53 -3.53
C ARG A 354 -9.04 6.21 -2.67
N SER A 355 -8.91 6.33 -1.36
CA SER A 355 -10.03 6.08 -0.43
C SER A 355 -11.10 7.16 -0.57
N ALA A 356 -10.69 8.43 -0.62
CA ALA A 356 -11.59 9.57 -0.81
C ALA A 356 -12.32 9.50 -2.16
N GLY A 357 -11.61 9.16 -3.23
CA GLY A 357 -12.21 8.99 -4.57
C GLY A 357 -13.23 7.86 -4.63
N SER A 358 -12.97 6.74 -3.95
CA SER A 358 -13.95 5.63 -3.87
C SER A 358 -15.23 6.06 -3.15
N VAL A 359 -15.09 6.78 -2.03
CA VAL A 359 -16.25 7.28 -1.28
C VAL A 359 -16.99 8.36 -2.06
N LYS A 360 -16.27 9.30 -2.71
CA LYS A 360 -16.89 10.31 -3.57
C LYS A 360 -17.72 9.66 -4.67
N ALA A 361 -17.18 8.64 -5.33
CA ALA A 361 -17.90 7.89 -6.37
C ALA A 361 -19.15 7.18 -5.83
N GLU A 362 -19.10 6.65 -4.59
CA GLU A 362 -20.28 6.07 -3.94
C GLU A 362 -21.33 7.12 -3.58
N LEU A 363 -20.90 8.29 -3.09
CA LEU A 363 -21.79 9.39 -2.77
C LEU A 363 -22.43 10.02 -4.01
N ASP A 364 -21.73 9.98 -5.14
CA ASP A 364 -22.22 10.40 -6.46
C ASP A 364 -23.03 9.27 -7.16
N GLU A 365 -23.42 8.23 -6.41
CA GLU A 365 -24.29 7.12 -6.83
C GLU A 365 -23.72 6.26 -7.97
N LEU A 366 -22.40 6.29 -8.21
CA LEU A 366 -21.77 5.41 -9.18
C LEU A 366 -21.89 3.95 -8.72
N ASP A 367 -22.31 3.06 -9.62
CA ASP A 367 -22.45 1.65 -9.28
C ASP A 367 -21.09 0.98 -8.97
N GLY A 368 -21.14 -0.09 -8.19
CA GLY A 368 -19.93 -0.77 -7.71
C GLY A 368 -19.08 -1.38 -8.82
N TYR A 369 -19.67 -1.75 -9.96
CA TYR A 369 -18.93 -2.29 -11.09
C TYR A 369 -18.04 -1.21 -11.72
N ASN A 370 -18.59 -0.04 -12.00
CA ASN A 370 -17.85 1.09 -12.55
C ASN A 370 -16.75 1.58 -11.61
N ILE A 371 -17.01 1.60 -10.30
CA ILE A 371 -15.97 1.96 -9.31
C ILE A 371 -14.84 0.91 -9.30
N ASN A 372 -15.18 -0.38 -9.41
CA ASN A 372 -14.19 -1.45 -9.48
C ASN A 372 -13.35 -1.37 -10.75
N ASP A 373 -13.96 -1.10 -11.91
CA ASP A 373 -13.24 -0.95 -13.17
C ASP A 373 -12.29 0.26 -13.13
N LEU A 374 -12.76 1.41 -12.67
CA LEU A 374 -11.93 2.60 -12.55
C LEU A 374 -10.75 2.40 -11.59
N GLY A 375 -10.99 1.74 -10.45
CA GLY A 375 -9.99 1.44 -9.44
C GLY A 375 -9.10 0.24 -9.76
N ASN A 376 -9.35 -0.48 -10.86
CA ASN A 376 -8.67 -1.73 -11.19
C ASN A 376 -8.73 -2.74 -10.03
N TRP A 377 -9.92 -2.99 -9.47
CA TRP A 377 -10.16 -3.93 -8.39
C TRP A 377 -10.94 -5.16 -8.81
N ASN A 378 -10.68 -6.27 -8.11
CA ASN A 378 -11.66 -7.32 -8.02
C ASN A 378 -12.78 -6.91 -7.07
N VAL A 379 -13.99 -7.39 -7.30
CA VAL A 379 -15.19 -7.04 -6.51
C VAL A 379 -14.97 -7.26 -5.01
N ASP A 380 -14.39 -8.41 -4.64
CA ASP A 380 -14.13 -8.77 -3.25
C ASP A 380 -13.13 -7.84 -2.57
N THR A 381 -12.04 -7.48 -3.27
CA THR A 381 -10.98 -6.62 -2.71
C THR A 381 -11.50 -5.22 -2.39
N ARG A 382 -12.38 -4.66 -3.22
CA ARG A 382 -12.96 -3.35 -2.97
C ARG A 382 -13.84 -3.36 -1.73
N ARG A 383 -14.74 -4.33 -1.65
CA ARG A 383 -15.72 -4.46 -0.56
C ARG A 383 -15.06 -4.58 0.81
N ASP A 384 -13.99 -5.36 0.89
CA ASP A 384 -13.36 -5.66 2.17
C ASP A 384 -12.41 -4.58 2.68
N VAL A 385 -11.78 -3.82 1.77
CA VAL A 385 -10.66 -2.94 2.13
C VAL A 385 -10.98 -1.45 1.97
N TYR A 386 -11.72 -1.08 0.93
CA TYR A 386 -11.89 0.32 0.52
C TYR A 386 -13.35 0.79 0.51
N SER A 387 -14.32 -0.11 0.55
CA SER A 387 -15.73 0.29 0.59
C SER A 387 -16.04 0.98 1.90
N ALA A 388 -16.74 2.09 1.81
CA ALA A 388 -17.33 2.74 2.96
C ALA A 388 -18.37 1.81 3.58
N LYS A 389 -18.28 1.59 4.89
CA LYS A 389 -19.15 0.62 5.59
C LYS A 389 -20.56 1.17 5.87
N LEU A 390 -20.89 2.34 5.33
CA LEU A 390 -22.20 2.95 5.46
C LEU A 390 -23.01 2.72 4.18
N PRO A 391 -24.02 1.85 4.20
CA PRO A 391 -24.91 1.63 3.06
C PRO A 391 -25.90 2.82 2.94
N MET A 392 -25.39 3.98 2.50
CA MET A 392 -26.15 5.25 2.51
C MET A 392 -27.48 5.16 1.80
N LYS A 393 -27.52 4.48 0.65
CA LYS A 393 -28.78 4.26 -0.10
C LYS A 393 -29.82 3.51 0.75
N ALA A 394 -29.42 2.40 1.37
CA ALA A 394 -30.30 1.63 2.24
C ALA A 394 -30.71 2.43 3.49
N MET A 395 -29.77 3.17 4.08
CA MET A 395 -30.05 4.00 5.25
C MET A 395 -31.06 5.14 4.95
N ARG A 396 -30.95 5.77 3.78
CA ARG A 396 -31.93 6.79 3.34
C ARG A 396 -33.33 6.19 3.19
N VAL A 397 -33.46 5.08 2.51
CA VAL A 397 -34.75 4.38 2.32
C VAL A 397 -35.36 4.00 3.67
N MET A 398 -34.58 3.38 4.56
CA MET A 398 -35.06 2.99 5.89
C MET A 398 -35.42 4.18 6.79
N ALA A 399 -34.84 5.34 6.55
CA ALA A 399 -35.19 6.57 7.22
C ALA A 399 -36.38 7.33 6.57
N GLY A 400 -37.05 6.71 5.56
CA GLY A 400 -38.20 7.30 4.88
C GLY A 400 -37.84 8.37 3.85
N HIS A 401 -36.57 8.47 3.44
CA HIS A 401 -36.16 9.37 2.37
C HIS A 401 -36.19 8.60 1.03
N PRO A 402 -36.81 9.16 -0.02
CA PRO A 402 -36.86 8.53 -1.31
C PRO A 402 -35.46 8.35 -1.91
N ASP A 403 -35.33 7.39 -2.80
CA ASP A 403 -34.09 7.04 -3.51
C ASP A 403 -33.60 8.18 -4.44
N GLU A 404 -34.42 9.19 -4.63
CA GLU A 404 -34.16 10.36 -5.44
C GLU A 404 -33.30 11.39 -4.74
N LYS A 405 -32.57 12.19 -5.51
CA LYS A 405 -31.73 13.30 -5.03
C LYS A 405 -32.55 14.29 -4.20
N GLY A 406 -32.40 14.25 -2.91
CA GLY A 406 -33.10 15.14 -1.98
C GLY A 406 -32.28 15.40 -0.73
N SER A 407 -32.54 16.54 -0.09
CA SER A 407 -31.91 16.90 1.19
C SER A 407 -32.43 15.99 2.30
N VAL A 408 -31.50 15.42 3.09
CA VAL A 408 -31.87 14.78 4.35
C VAL A 408 -31.92 15.87 5.42
N PHE A 409 -33.14 16.20 5.85
CA PHE A 409 -33.32 17.16 6.93
C PHE A 409 -33.11 16.47 8.27
N CYS A 410 -32.00 16.76 8.92
CA CYS A 410 -31.88 16.50 10.36
C CYS A 410 -32.58 17.65 11.11
N HIS A 411 -33.63 17.32 11.83
CA HIS A 411 -34.11 18.25 12.87
C HIS A 411 -32.96 18.48 13.85
N LYS A 412 -32.40 19.68 13.86
CA LYS A 412 -31.57 20.11 14.98
C LYS A 412 -32.46 20.07 16.23
N ILE A 413 -32.20 19.10 17.10
CA ILE A 413 -32.72 19.18 18.46
C ILE A 413 -31.94 20.34 19.08
N THR A 414 -32.53 21.55 19.01
CA THR A 414 -32.11 22.64 19.85
C THR A 414 -32.54 22.25 21.27
N SER A 415 -31.66 21.58 21.99
CA SER A 415 -31.81 21.48 23.44
C SER A 415 -31.61 22.87 23.99
N ASN A 416 -32.73 23.59 24.20
CA ASN A 416 -32.75 24.66 25.16
C ASN A 416 -32.52 24.02 26.54
N LEU A 417 -31.27 23.91 26.93
CA LEU A 417 -30.88 23.78 28.32
C LEU A 417 -30.86 25.21 28.87
N GLN A 418 -31.95 25.57 29.51
CA GLN A 418 -31.97 26.61 30.53
C GLN A 418 -31.25 26.11 31.79
#